data_6a5f04425614f5ad83a67ad84f638196
#
_entry.id   6a5f04425614f5ad83a67ad84f638196
#
_cell.length_a   1.000
_cell.length_b   1.000
_cell.length_c   1.000
_cell.angle_alpha   90.00
_cell.angle_beta   90.00
_cell.angle_gamma   90.00
#
_symmetry.space_group_name_H-M   'P 1'
#
loop_
_entity.id
_entity.type
_entity.pdbx_description
1 polymer ?
#
loop_
_entity_poly.entity_id
_entity_poly.type
_entity_poly.pdbx_seq_one_letter_code
_entity_poly.pdbx_strand_id
1 'polypeptide(L)'
;MISLLFPVTAMADEQRIGFVAGSTHGVGLGYSRQQSNGHGWQVSLLPIVDEDLDATVFMGGTLFRTLNSNSWGRAYWSLGLAAFYHRDSGDHWEYVCDDNGENCRDVERTGQLDEGVMFSFGPGVGLERRWKQFAIALELPLAVQVGYNNKSFGFLGMHPIPNFSLMYFW
;
A
#
# COMPACT_ATOMS: atom_id res chain seq x y z
N MET A 1 1.31 -40.47 -3.51
CA MET A 1 0.59 -39.27 -3.03
C MET A 1 0.94 -39.06 -1.56
N ILE A 2 1.88 -38.17 -1.25
CA ILE A 2 2.29 -37.89 0.13
C ILE A 2 1.40 -36.73 0.61
N SER A 3 0.37 -37.05 1.40
CA SER A 3 -0.41 -36.04 2.12
C SER A 3 0.43 -35.51 3.29
N LEU A 4 1.10 -34.38 3.07
CA LEU A 4 1.71 -33.61 4.13
C LEU A 4 0.59 -32.92 4.95
N LEU A 5 -0.01 -33.68 5.87
CA LEU A 5 -0.89 -33.14 6.93
C LEU A 5 -0.02 -32.42 7.94
N PHE A 6 0.24 -31.14 7.72
CA PHE A 6 0.78 -30.30 8.78
C PHE A 6 -0.34 -29.99 9.78
N PRO A 7 -0.12 -30.19 11.07
CA PRO A 7 -1.11 -29.82 12.09
C PRO A 7 -1.23 -28.28 12.06
N VAL A 8 -2.38 -27.78 11.65
CA VAL A 8 -2.75 -26.38 11.85
C VAL A 8 -3.01 -26.25 13.35
N THR A 9 -2.04 -25.74 14.08
CA THR A 9 -2.25 -25.32 15.46
C THR A 9 -3.34 -24.27 15.47
N ALA A 10 -4.41 -24.47 16.21
CA ALA A 10 -5.49 -23.49 16.36
C ALA A 10 -4.87 -22.18 16.87
N MET A 11 -4.85 -21.18 16.03
CA MET A 11 -4.38 -19.83 16.39
C MET A 11 -5.52 -19.14 17.12
N ALA A 12 -5.21 -18.35 18.16
CA ALA A 12 -6.18 -17.46 18.76
C ALA A 12 -6.52 -16.32 17.78
N ASP A 13 -7.70 -15.76 17.89
CA ASP A 13 -8.03 -14.51 17.20
C ASP A 13 -7.03 -13.43 17.62
N GLU A 14 -6.43 -12.78 16.67
CA GLU A 14 -5.36 -11.80 16.89
C GLU A 14 -5.65 -10.50 16.15
N GLN A 15 -5.54 -9.41 16.86
CA GLN A 15 -5.65 -8.06 16.29
C GLN A 15 -4.28 -7.40 16.25
N ARG A 16 -4.06 -6.57 15.25
CA ARG A 16 -2.76 -5.96 15.00
C ARG A 16 -2.92 -4.55 14.48
N ILE A 17 -1.98 -3.69 14.85
CA ILE A 17 -1.82 -2.35 14.31
C ILE A 17 -0.37 -2.11 13.97
N GLY A 18 -0.10 -1.35 12.93
CA GLY A 18 1.30 -1.05 12.58
C GLY A 18 1.42 -0.27 11.29
N PHE A 19 2.58 -0.40 10.67
CA PHE A 19 2.90 0.23 9.39
C PHE A 19 2.96 -0.81 8.28
N VAL A 20 2.40 -0.46 7.13
CA VAL A 20 2.44 -1.28 5.92
C VAL A 20 2.88 -0.44 4.74
N ALA A 21 3.57 -1.07 3.78
CA ALA A 21 3.97 -0.45 2.54
C ALA A 21 4.07 -1.51 1.44
N GLY A 22 3.47 -1.24 0.30
CA GLY A 22 3.59 -2.13 -0.85
C GLY A 22 2.53 -1.94 -1.91
N SER A 23 2.71 -2.63 -3.01
CA SER A 23 1.88 -2.45 -4.20
C SER A 23 0.43 -2.91 -4.04
N THR A 24 0.17 -3.92 -3.21
CA THR A 24 -1.18 -4.45 -2.98
C THR A 24 -1.69 -4.25 -1.56
N HIS A 25 -0.82 -3.80 -0.65
CA HIS A 25 -1.19 -3.45 0.72
C HIS A 25 -1.53 -1.97 0.89
N GLY A 26 -1.19 -1.13 -0.10
CA GLY A 26 -1.13 0.32 0.08
C GLY A 26 0.04 0.73 0.95
N VAL A 27 0.02 1.99 1.41
CA VAL A 27 1.03 2.56 2.30
C VAL A 27 0.34 3.23 3.48
N GLY A 28 0.91 3.13 4.68
CA GLY A 28 0.45 3.89 5.83
C GLY A 28 0.21 3.07 7.09
N LEU A 29 -0.66 3.59 7.95
CA LEU A 29 -1.10 2.87 9.13
C LEU A 29 -2.01 1.72 8.72
N GLY A 30 -1.68 0.54 9.21
CA GLY A 30 -2.41 -0.69 8.94
C GLY A 30 -3.09 -1.23 10.19
N TYR A 31 -4.30 -1.74 10.01
CA TYR A 31 -4.97 -2.58 10.99
C TYR A 31 -5.25 -3.94 10.37
N SER A 32 -5.01 -5.00 11.10
CA SER A 32 -5.31 -6.35 10.63
C SER A 32 -5.94 -7.21 11.72
N ARG A 33 -6.75 -8.17 11.28
CA ARG A 33 -7.32 -9.20 12.14
C ARG A 33 -7.08 -10.57 11.53
N GLN A 34 -6.57 -11.47 12.34
CA GLN A 34 -6.42 -12.86 12.00
C GLN A 34 -7.38 -13.69 12.85
N GLN A 35 -8.09 -14.61 12.22
CA GLN A 35 -9.00 -15.53 12.87
C GLN A 35 -8.31 -16.85 13.19
N SER A 36 -8.85 -17.59 14.14
CA SER A 36 -8.34 -18.91 14.56
C SER A 36 -8.30 -19.96 13.46
N ASN A 37 -9.13 -19.81 12.41
CA ASN A 37 -9.15 -20.68 11.23
C ASN A 37 -8.03 -20.39 10.20
N GLY A 38 -7.13 -19.44 10.51
CA GLY A 38 -6.01 -19.05 9.67
C GLY A 38 -6.35 -18.02 8.57
N HIS A 39 -7.63 -17.61 8.44
CA HIS A 39 -8.01 -16.51 7.57
C HIS A 39 -7.79 -15.18 8.28
N GLY A 40 -7.54 -14.14 7.50
CA GLY A 40 -7.45 -12.78 8.04
C GLY A 40 -7.60 -11.73 6.96
N TRP A 41 -7.66 -10.49 7.43
CA TRP A 41 -7.71 -9.33 6.57
C TRP A 41 -6.88 -8.18 7.17
N GLN A 42 -6.48 -7.28 6.32
CA GLN A 42 -5.72 -6.08 6.66
C GLN A 42 -6.26 -4.91 5.85
N VAL A 43 -6.30 -3.75 6.45
CA VAL A 43 -6.57 -2.48 5.78
C VAL A 43 -5.48 -1.49 6.12
N SER A 44 -5.22 -0.55 5.21
CA SER A 44 -4.23 0.50 5.41
C SER A 44 -4.71 1.82 4.85
N LEU A 45 -4.23 2.91 5.43
CA LEU A 45 -4.56 4.27 5.01
C LEU A 45 -3.40 5.22 5.36
N LEU A 46 -3.05 6.10 4.40
CA LEU A 46 -2.16 7.23 4.62
C LEU A 46 -2.65 8.42 3.77
N PRO A 47 -3.36 9.38 4.36
CA PRO A 47 -3.62 10.66 3.73
C PRO A 47 -2.41 11.59 3.93
N ILE A 48 -1.99 12.26 2.87
CA ILE A 48 -0.99 13.33 2.88
C ILE A 48 -1.65 14.53 2.22
N VAL A 49 -1.73 15.64 2.93
CA VAL A 49 -2.30 16.89 2.42
C VAL A 49 -1.27 17.98 2.67
N ASP A 50 -0.92 18.71 1.63
CA ASP A 50 0.01 19.84 1.70
C ASP A 50 -0.73 21.18 1.83
N GLU A 51 0.02 22.25 2.12
CA GLU A 51 -0.52 23.61 2.36
C GLU A 51 -1.27 24.15 1.14
N ASP A 52 -0.88 23.75 -0.07
CA ASP A 52 -1.51 24.16 -1.34
C ASP A 52 -2.76 23.33 -1.72
N LEU A 53 -3.30 22.55 -0.77
CA LEU A 53 -4.42 21.64 -0.96
C LEU A 53 -4.14 20.48 -1.93
N ASP A 54 -2.89 20.23 -2.22
CA ASP A 54 -2.48 19.02 -2.89
C ASP A 54 -2.73 17.81 -1.99
N ALA A 55 -3.35 16.81 -2.53
CA ALA A 55 -3.75 15.66 -1.75
C ALA A 55 -3.23 14.38 -2.37
N THR A 56 -2.57 13.59 -1.55
CA THR A 56 -2.17 12.22 -1.91
C THR A 56 -2.75 11.26 -0.88
N VAL A 57 -3.51 10.29 -1.35
CA VAL A 57 -4.13 9.29 -0.48
C VAL A 57 -3.72 7.90 -0.92
N PHE A 58 -3.11 7.17 -0.01
CA PHE A 58 -2.85 5.75 -0.16
C PHE A 58 -3.86 4.96 0.66
N MET A 59 -4.46 3.95 0.06
CA MET A 59 -5.32 3.01 0.77
C MET A 59 -5.10 1.59 0.27
N GLY A 60 -5.32 0.62 1.14
CA GLY A 60 -5.17 -0.78 0.75
C GLY A 60 -6.03 -1.71 1.58
N GLY A 61 -6.31 -2.86 1.00
CA GLY A 61 -7.01 -3.95 1.64
C GLY A 61 -6.46 -5.29 1.18
N THR A 62 -6.22 -6.20 2.11
CA THR A 62 -5.65 -7.52 1.82
C THR A 62 -6.41 -8.59 2.58
N LEU A 63 -6.79 -9.62 1.88
CA LEU A 63 -7.25 -10.88 2.46
C LEU A 63 -6.07 -11.86 2.46
N PHE A 64 -5.89 -12.61 3.54
CA PHE A 64 -4.83 -13.60 3.61
C PHE A 64 -5.28 -14.89 4.28
N ARG A 65 -4.61 -15.98 3.93
CA ARG A 65 -4.81 -17.29 4.56
C ARG A 65 -3.46 -17.91 4.90
N THR A 66 -3.32 -18.31 6.15
CA THR A 66 -2.14 -19.01 6.64
C THR A 66 -2.04 -20.39 5.99
N LEU A 67 -0.89 -20.72 5.44
CA LEU A 67 -0.55 -22.02 4.86
C LEU A 67 0.14 -22.90 5.89
N ASN A 68 1.06 -22.30 6.65
CA ASN A 68 1.82 -22.95 7.69
C ASN A 68 2.17 -21.95 8.78
N SER A 69 2.18 -22.37 10.04
CA SER A 69 2.55 -21.52 11.17
C SER A 69 3.27 -22.30 12.25
N ASN A 70 4.15 -21.65 12.96
CA ASN A 70 4.84 -22.14 14.12
C ASN A 70 5.01 -21.01 15.15
N SER A 71 5.68 -21.29 16.28
CA SER A 71 5.84 -20.33 17.38
C SER A 71 6.61 -19.05 17.01
N TRP A 72 7.31 -19.03 15.89
CA TRP A 72 8.16 -17.90 15.51
C TRP A 72 7.82 -17.24 14.18
N GLY A 73 6.79 -17.75 13.48
CA GLY A 73 6.33 -17.13 12.25
C GLY A 73 5.32 -17.95 11.48
N ARG A 74 4.93 -17.44 10.32
CA ARG A 74 3.99 -18.11 9.41
C ARG A 74 4.35 -17.85 7.95
N ALA A 75 3.91 -18.77 7.09
CA ALA A 75 3.79 -18.58 5.65
C ALA A 75 2.30 -18.44 5.30
N TYR A 76 1.97 -17.58 4.36
CA TYR A 76 0.60 -17.31 3.94
C TYR A 76 0.51 -16.98 2.46
N TRP A 77 -0.66 -17.14 1.88
CA TRP A 77 -1.02 -16.53 0.61
C TRP A 77 -1.96 -15.35 0.85
N SER A 78 -2.00 -14.42 -0.06
CA SER A 78 -2.80 -13.20 0.03
C SER A 78 -3.48 -12.86 -1.28
N LEU A 79 -4.50 -12.02 -1.19
CA LEU A 79 -5.12 -11.32 -2.30
C LEU A 79 -5.30 -9.87 -1.85
N GLY A 80 -4.59 -8.95 -2.51
CA GLY A 80 -4.59 -7.55 -2.13
C GLY A 80 -5.11 -6.63 -3.22
N LEU A 81 -5.62 -5.48 -2.79
CA LEU A 81 -6.04 -4.35 -3.59
C LEU A 81 -5.55 -3.08 -2.92
N ALA A 82 -4.84 -2.23 -3.67
CA ALA A 82 -4.46 -0.89 -3.23
C ALA A 82 -4.95 0.15 -4.22
N ALA A 83 -5.24 1.34 -3.71
CA ALA A 83 -5.55 2.52 -4.50
C ALA A 83 -4.63 3.65 -4.06
N PHE A 84 -4.17 4.40 -5.04
CA PHE A 84 -3.40 5.60 -4.89
C PHE A 84 -4.15 6.72 -5.61
N TYR A 85 -4.52 7.76 -4.89
CA TYR A 85 -5.10 8.98 -5.42
C TYR A 85 -4.10 10.11 -5.26
N HIS A 86 -3.92 10.87 -6.32
CA HIS A 86 -3.10 12.07 -6.32
C HIS A 86 -3.88 13.21 -6.97
N ARG A 87 -3.81 14.37 -6.33
CA ARG A 87 -4.32 15.63 -6.84
C ARG A 87 -3.27 16.69 -6.62
N ASP A 88 -2.90 17.36 -7.71
CA ASP A 88 -1.96 18.48 -7.72
C ASP A 88 -2.70 19.70 -8.26
N SER A 89 -2.66 20.81 -7.55
CA SER A 89 -3.27 22.08 -7.96
C SER A 89 -2.63 22.63 -9.24
N GLY A 90 -1.41 22.19 -9.54
CA GLY A 90 -0.62 22.64 -10.68
C GLY A 90 -0.10 24.06 -10.52
N ASP A 91 -0.34 24.70 -9.39
CA ASP A 91 0.16 26.05 -9.12
C ASP A 91 1.67 25.99 -8.88
N HIS A 92 2.40 26.79 -9.61
CA HIS A 92 3.85 26.88 -9.48
C HIS A 92 4.34 28.31 -9.60
N TRP A 93 5.41 28.62 -8.88
CA TRP A 93 6.07 29.90 -8.96
C TRP A 93 7.07 29.90 -10.12
N GLU A 94 6.87 30.79 -11.07
CA GLU A 94 7.80 31.00 -12.18
C GLU A 94 8.55 32.32 -11.99
N TYR A 95 9.87 32.27 -12.05
CA TYR A 95 10.70 33.44 -11.99
C TYR A 95 10.75 34.11 -13.37
N VAL A 96 9.98 35.18 -13.55
CA VAL A 96 9.84 35.88 -14.83
C VAL A 96 10.56 37.22 -14.78
N CYS A 97 11.47 37.42 -15.73
CA CYS A 97 12.19 38.67 -15.92
C CYS A 97 11.62 39.42 -17.12
N ASP A 98 11.74 40.74 -17.11
CA ASP A 98 11.46 41.57 -18.30
C ASP A 98 12.47 41.30 -19.44
N ASP A 99 12.19 41.85 -20.63
CA ASP A 99 13.00 41.63 -21.82
C ASP A 99 14.46 42.13 -21.67
N ASN A 100 14.75 42.94 -20.68
CA ASN A 100 16.08 43.44 -20.35
C ASN A 100 16.77 42.62 -19.25
N GLY A 101 16.06 41.70 -18.60
CA GLY A 101 16.60 40.89 -17.52
C GLY A 101 16.78 41.60 -16.18
N GLU A 102 16.23 42.83 -16.03
CA GLU A 102 16.49 43.68 -14.85
C GLU A 102 15.38 43.62 -13.79
N ASN A 103 14.12 43.40 -14.18
CA ASN A 103 13.00 43.36 -13.26
C ASN A 103 12.44 41.92 -13.13
N CYS A 104 13.13 41.10 -12.39
CA CYS A 104 12.69 39.75 -12.15
C CYS A 104 11.74 39.69 -10.95
N ARG A 105 10.66 38.94 -11.09
CA ARG A 105 9.69 38.71 -10.02
C ARG A 105 9.16 37.29 -10.07
N ASP A 106 8.80 36.78 -8.90
CA ASP A 106 8.07 35.55 -8.82
C ASP A 106 6.61 35.82 -9.22
N VAL A 107 6.14 35.06 -10.19
CA VAL A 107 4.77 35.14 -10.69
C VAL A 107 4.14 33.74 -10.41
N GLU A 108 3.09 33.78 -9.62
CA GLU A 108 2.27 32.58 -9.45
C GLU A 108 1.53 32.28 -10.74
N ARG A 109 1.76 31.10 -11.27
CA ARG A 109 1.03 30.57 -12.42
C ARG A 109 0.09 29.48 -11.96
N THR A 110 -1.19 29.73 -12.19
CA THR A 110 -2.22 28.70 -11.98
C THR A 110 -2.05 27.63 -13.07
N GLY A 111 -1.59 26.47 -12.65
CA GLY A 111 -1.44 25.31 -13.52
C GLY A 111 -2.78 24.62 -13.79
N GLN A 112 -2.72 23.62 -14.64
CA GLN A 112 -3.88 22.78 -14.89
C GLN A 112 -3.93 21.73 -13.77
N LEU A 113 -5.09 21.61 -13.11
CA LEU A 113 -5.34 20.58 -12.11
C LEU A 113 -5.00 19.21 -12.69
N ASP A 114 -4.08 18.50 -12.07
CA ASP A 114 -3.72 17.12 -12.41
C ASP A 114 -4.30 16.17 -11.35
N GLU A 115 -5.23 15.33 -11.78
CA GLU A 115 -5.84 14.32 -10.94
C GLU A 115 -5.61 12.94 -11.52
N GLY A 116 -5.12 12.05 -10.65
CA GLY A 116 -4.86 10.67 -11.04
C GLY A 116 -5.29 9.67 -9.99
N VAL A 117 -5.77 8.53 -10.44
CA VAL A 117 -6.04 7.38 -9.59
C VAL A 117 -5.33 6.16 -10.17
N MET A 118 -4.58 5.48 -9.33
CA MET A 118 -3.96 4.21 -9.69
C MET A 118 -4.50 3.11 -8.78
N PHE A 119 -4.86 1.99 -9.37
CA PHE A 119 -5.23 0.78 -8.67
C PHE A 119 -4.18 -0.29 -8.89
N SER A 120 -3.89 -1.05 -7.86
CA SER A 120 -2.98 -2.19 -7.91
C SER A 120 -3.65 -3.36 -7.19
N PHE A 121 -3.73 -4.50 -7.84
CA PHE A 121 -4.36 -5.69 -7.27
C PHE A 121 -3.66 -6.97 -7.72
N GLY A 122 -3.71 -7.98 -6.88
CA GLY A 122 -3.14 -9.28 -7.24
C GLY A 122 -2.97 -10.23 -6.07
N PRO A 123 -2.72 -11.52 -6.40
CA PRO A 123 -2.33 -12.53 -5.41
C PRO A 123 -0.88 -12.32 -4.97
N GLY A 124 -0.55 -12.82 -3.78
CA GLY A 124 0.79 -12.81 -3.23
C GLY A 124 1.07 -14.00 -2.33
N VAL A 125 2.35 -14.19 -2.03
CA VAL A 125 2.83 -15.13 -1.02
C VAL A 125 3.73 -14.38 -0.05
N GLY A 126 3.57 -14.66 1.23
CA GLY A 126 4.30 -13.92 2.27
C GLY A 126 4.84 -14.82 3.36
N LEU A 127 5.87 -14.28 4.00
CA LEU A 127 6.50 -14.83 5.20
C LEU A 127 6.42 -13.79 6.30
N GLU A 128 6.03 -14.21 7.48
CA GLU A 128 5.97 -13.37 8.67
C GLU A 128 6.85 -13.96 9.76
N ARG A 129 7.67 -13.12 10.36
CA ARG A 129 8.47 -13.42 11.55
C ARG A 129 7.87 -12.71 12.75
N ARG A 130 7.79 -13.42 13.88
CA ARG A 130 7.21 -12.92 15.14
C ARG A 130 8.25 -12.83 16.24
N TRP A 131 8.18 -11.74 17.03
CA TRP A 131 8.96 -11.53 18.24
C TRP A 131 8.06 -10.94 19.32
N LYS A 132 7.78 -11.71 20.34
CA LYS A 132 6.88 -11.28 21.43
C LYS A 132 5.59 -10.69 20.87
N GLN A 133 5.46 -9.37 20.86
CA GLN A 133 4.29 -8.61 20.43
C GLN A 133 4.46 -7.94 19.06
N PHE A 134 5.58 -8.21 18.38
CA PHE A 134 5.85 -7.62 17.07
C PHE A 134 5.92 -8.69 15.99
N ALA A 135 5.46 -8.35 14.81
CA ALA A 135 5.62 -9.15 13.62
C ALA A 135 6.15 -8.30 12.47
N ILE A 136 7.09 -8.84 11.72
CA ILE A 136 7.54 -8.30 10.43
C ILE A 136 7.13 -9.29 9.37
N ALA A 137 6.47 -8.80 8.32
CA ALA A 137 6.15 -9.62 7.16
C ALA A 137 6.74 -9.02 5.89
N LEU A 138 7.18 -9.91 5.03
CA LEU A 138 7.57 -9.64 3.66
C LEU A 138 6.69 -10.48 2.74
N GLU A 139 6.08 -9.86 1.76
CA GLU A 139 5.22 -10.51 0.78
C GLU A 139 5.67 -10.17 -0.62
N LEU A 140 5.62 -11.14 -1.51
CA LEU A 140 5.87 -10.97 -2.93
C LEU A 140 4.54 -11.12 -3.69
N PRO A 141 3.90 -10.01 -4.06
CA PRO A 141 2.69 -10.03 -4.86
C PRO A 141 3.00 -10.13 -6.35
N LEU A 142 2.06 -10.66 -7.11
CA LEU A 142 2.00 -10.50 -8.55
C LEU A 142 0.93 -9.46 -8.86
N ALA A 143 1.31 -8.19 -8.78
CA ALA A 143 0.38 -7.06 -8.86
C ALA A 143 0.16 -6.60 -10.29
N VAL A 144 -1.10 -6.47 -10.68
CA VAL A 144 -1.54 -5.80 -11.90
C VAL A 144 -1.87 -4.35 -11.53
N GLN A 145 -1.33 -3.40 -12.29
CA GLN A 145 -1.54 -1.98 -12.08
C GLN A 145 -2.31 -1.36 -13.24
N VAL A 146 -3.34 -0.60 -12.90
CA VAL A 146 -4.15 0.18 -13.82
C VAL A 146 -4.28 1.60 -13.29
N GLY A 147 -4.19 2.56 -14.18
CA GLY A 147 -4.26 3.98 -13.83
C GLY A 147 -5.29 4.72 -14.66
N TYR A 148 -5.86 5.76 -14.08
CA TYR A 148 -6.70 6.73 -14.75
C TYR A 148 -6.12 8.12 -14.49
N ASN A 149 -5.75 8.82 -15.53
CA ASN A 149 -5.24 10.18 -15.47
C ASN A 149 -5.83 11.00 -16.63
N ASN A 150 -6.27 12.22 -16.33
CA ASN A 150 -6.69 13.22 -17.32
C ASN A 150 -7.54 12.66 -18.47
N LYS A 151 -8.55 11.82 -18.17
CA LYS A 151 -9.52 11.21 -19.10
C LYS A 151 -9.02 9.99 -19.88
N SER A 152 -7.85 9.47 -19.59
CA SER A 152 -7.36 8.23 -20.17
C SER A 152 -7.23 7.13 -19.12
N PHE A 153 -7.71 5.94 -19.45
CA PHE A 153 -7.48 4.73 -18.68
C PHE A 153 -6.35 3.94 -19.30
N GLY A 154 -5.38 3.53 -18.51
CA GLY A 154 -4.22 2.80 -18.98
C GLY A 154 -3.86 1.60 -18.13
N PHE A 155 -3.40 0.54 -18.77
CA PHE A 155 -2.71 -0.57 -18.11
C PHE A 155 -1.25 -0.18 -17.92
N LEU A 156 -0.79 -0.13 -16.67
CA LEU A 156 0.57 0.29 -16.33
C LEU A 156 1.56 -0.88 -16.29
N GLY A 157 1.06 -2.09 -16.18
CA GLY A 157 1.90 -3.28 -16.21
C GLY A 157 1.64 -4.27 -15.08
N MET A 158 2.49 -5.28 -15.02
CA MET A 158 2.50 -6.29 -13.97
C MET A 158 3.85 -6.25 -13.28
N HIS A 159 3.87 -5.97 -11.98
CA HIS A 159 5.08 -5.74 -11.22
C HIS A 159 5.12 -6.56 -9.93
N PRO A 160 6.20 -7.30 -9.66
CA PRO A 160 6.41 -8.00 -8.39
C PRO A 160 7.06 -7.06 -7.36
N ILE A 161 6.40 -5.94 -7.02
CA ILE A 161 6.92 -5.02 -6.02
C ILE A 161 6.63 -5.58 -4.63
N PRO A 162 7.66 -5.87 -3.82
CA PRO A 162 7.45 -6.46 -2.50
C PRO A 162 6.59 -5.59 -1.59
N ASN A 163 5.73 -6.24 -0.79
CA ASN A 163 5.02 -5.62 0.30
C ASN A 163 5.77 -5.88 1.61
N PHE A 164 5.77 -4.90 2.48
CA PHE A 164 6.37 -4.97 3.81
C PHE A 164 5.34 -4.58 4.86
N SER A 165 5.37 -5.23 6.01
CA SER A 165 4.60 -4.79 7.17
C SER A 165 5.37 -4.98 8.48
N LEU A 166 5.21 -4.01 9.38
CA LEU A 166 5.66 -4.06 10.77
C LEU A 166 4.43 -3.85 11.67
N MET A 167 4.04 -4.89 12.39
CA MET A 167 2.80 -4.92 13.16
C MET A 167 3.08 -5.19 14.63
N TYR A 168 2.35 -4.51 15.51
CA TYR A 168 2.21 -4.82 16.93
C TYR A 168 0.90 -5.58 17.12
N PHE A 169 0.89 -6.65 17.90
CA PHE A 169 -0.30 -7.45 18.18
C PHE A 169 -0.55 -7.65 19.68
N TRP A 170 -1.82 -7.78 20.03
CA TRP A 170 -2.29 -7.96 21.42
C TRP A 170 -3.40 -9.03 21.49
#